data_3863406ea708f7087abfda84c592e62d
#
_entry.id   3863406ea708f7087abfda84c592e62d
#
_cell.length_a   1.000
_cell.length_b   1.000
_cell.length_c   1.000
_cell.angle_alpha   90.00
_cell.angle_beta   90.00
_cell.angle_gamma   90.00
#
_symmetry.space_group_name_H-M   'P 1'
#
loop_
_entity.id
_entity.type
_entity.pdbx_description
1 polymer ?
#
loop_
_entity_poly.entity_id
_entity_poly.type
_entity_poly.pdbx_seq_one_letter_code
_entity_poly.pdbx_strand_id
1 'polypeptide(L)'
;IGDSGDILLVLYIGLGDGIGKEVMPEGLRVLKAAQEKFGLDLHIEEFEWASCDYYVQHGKMMPDDWFETLQQFDAIYFGAVGWPDTVPDHISLWGSLLKFRRDFDQYVNLRPVKLLPGVPCPLANRQPGDIDFLVVRENTEGEYSSVGGKMFEGTDRELVLQESVFTRKGVDRILKYAFELAARRERKKLTAATKSNGISISM
;
A
#
# COMPACT_ATOMS: atom_id res chain seq x y z
N ILE A 1 -20.34 6.70 -2.61
CA ILE A 1 -20.36 7.23 -3.97
C ILE A 1 -21.61 8.05 -3.99
N GLY A 2 -21.48 9.36 -3.79
CA GLY A 2 -22.58 10.34 -3.81
C GLY A 2 -23.08 10.51 -5.22
N ASP A 3 -24.38 10.71 -5.36
CA ASP A 3 -25.11 10.94 -6.62
C ASP A 3 -25.18 12.44 -6.94
N SER A 4 -24.09 13.15 -6.78
CA SER A 4 -23.89 14.53 -7.18
C SER A 4 -22.53 14.59 -7.85
N GLY A 5 -22.39 15.33 -8.93
CA GLY A 5 -21.15 15.47 -9.70
C GLY A 5 -20.05 16.15 -8.89
N ASP A 6 -19.65 15.49 -7.80
CA ASP A 6 -18.64 15.98 -6.88
C ASP A 6 -17.26 15.84 -7.51
N ILE A 7 -16.51 16.91 -7.43
CA ILE A 7 -15.09 16.97 -7.81
C ILE A 7 -14.36 15.91 -6.99
N LEU A 8 -13.76 14.92 -7.66
CA LEU A 8 -12.88 13.96 -7.01
C LEU A 8 -11.51 14.63 -6.83
N LEU A 9 -11.20 14.97 -5.60
CA LEU A 9 -9.88 15.46 -5.25
C LEU A 9 -8.91 14.28 -5.20
N VAL A 10 -8.02 14.21 -6.16
CA VAL A 10 -6.96 13.20 -6.22
C VAL A 10 -5.65 13.88 -5.89
N LEU A 11 -5.04 13.43 -4.80
CA LEU A 11 -3.70 13.84 -4.44
C LEU A 11 -2.70 12.94 -5.18
N TYR A 12 -1.73 13.56 -5.81
CA TYR A 12 -0.53 12.93 -6.32
C TYR A 12 0.65 13.20 -5.39
N ILE A 13 1.21 12.17 -4.77
CA ILE A 13 2.42 12.31 -3.98
C ILE A 13 3.62 11.90 -4.82
N GLY A 14 4.33 12.88 -5.29
CA GLY A 14 5.65 12.87 -5.89
C GLY A 14 5.95 11.82 -6.95
N LEU A 15 6.97 12.03 -7.73
CA LEU A 15 7.49 11.02 -8.64
C LEU A 15 8.00 9.77 -7.90
N GLY A 16 8.12 9.85 -6.57
CA GLY A 16 8.69 8.80 -5.76
C GLY A 16 10.18 8.59 -6.04
N ASP A 17 10.65 7.38 -5.82
CA ASP A 17 12.04 7.01 -6.01
C ASP A 17 12.20 5.98 -7.12
N GLY A 18 13.37 5.89 -7.73
CA GLY A 18 13.70 4.87 -8.73
C GLY A 18 12.66 4.75 -9.84
N ILE A 19 12.03 3.58 -9.95
CA ILE A 19 10.99 3.29 -10.97
C ILE A 19 9.76 4.21 -10.84
N GLY A 20 9.51 4.80 -9.68
CA GLY A 20 8.42 5.76 -9.49
C GLY A 20 8.52 6.94 -10.44
N LYS A 21 9.74 7.44 -10.66
CA LYS A 21 10.00 8.56 -11.58
C LYS A 21 9.63 8.27 -13.04
N GLU A 22 9.59 6.98 -13.41
CA GLU A 22 9.24 6.53 -14.75
C GLU A 22 7.74 6.22 -14.87
N VAL A 23 7.17 5.51 -13.90
CA VAL A 23 5.79 5.01 -14.02
C VAL A 23 4.73 6.04 -13.65
N MET A 24 5.04 6.99 -12.76
CA MET A 24 4.06 7.98 -12.31
C MET A 24 3.61 8.93 -13.43
N PRO A 25 4.50 9.49 -14.28
CA PRO A 25 4.08 10.29 -15.42
C PRO A 25 3.14 9.54 -16.36
N GLU A 26 3.38 8.26 -16.60
CA GLU A 26 2.52 7.44 -17.44
C GLU A 26 1.15 7.19 -16.79
N GLY A 27 1.12 6.95 -15.49
CA GLY A 27 -0.12 6.86 -14.75
C GLY A 27 -0.95 8.14 -14.79
N LEU A 28 -0.33 9.31 -14.64
CA LEU A 28 -0.99 10.60 -14.78
C LEU A 28 -1.55 10.81 -16.20
N ARG A 29 -0.84 10.36 -17.24
CA ARG A 29 -1.35 10.39 -18.62
C ARG A 29 -2.62 9.55 -18.76
N VAL A 30 -2.68 8.38 -18.12
CA VAL A 30 -3.87 7.54 -18.12
C VAL A 30 -5.03 8.22 -17.38
N LEU A 31 -4.78 8.84 -16.22
CA LEU A 31 -5.81 9.58 -15.48
C LEU A 31 -6.37 10.74 -16.31
N LYS A 32 -5.52 11.52 -16.98
CA LYS A 32 -5.96 12.61 -17.87
C LYS A 32 -6.79 12.09 -19.04
N ALA A 33 -6.35 11.03 -19.68
CA ALA A 33 -7.13 10.42 -20.78
C ALA A 33 -8.48 9.87 -20.31
N ALA A 34 -8.54 9.31 -19.10
CA ALA A 34 -9.81 8.88 -18.51
C ALA A 34 -10.73 10.06 -18.18
N GLN A 35 -10.18 11.13 -17.64
CA GLN A 35 -10.88 12.38 -17.35
C GLN A 35 -11.56 12.93 -18.63
N GLU A 36 -10.80 13.04 -19.69
CA GLU A 36 -11.31 13.50 -21.00
C GLU A 36 -12.37 12.56 -21.58
N LYS A 37 -12.10 11.27 -21.56
CA LYS A 37 -12.97 10.25 -22.18
C LYS A 37 -14.30 10.07 -21.46
N PHE A 38 -14.29 10.13 -20.14
CA PHE A 38 -15.46 9.80 -19.31
C PHE A 38 -16.09 11.03 -18.64
N GLY A 39 -15.56 12.22 -18.88
CA GLY A 39 -16.06 13.46 -18.28
C GLY A 39 -15.90 13.48 -16.75
N LEU A 40 -14.82 12.89 -16.25
CA LEU A 40 -14.54 12.89 -14.81
C LEU A 40 -14.05 14.27 -14.39
N ASP A 41 -14.54 14.77 -13.26
CA ASP A 41 -14.04 16.01 -12.67
C ASP A 41 -12.97 15.66 -11.63
N LEU A 42 -11.72 15.56 -12.10
CA LEU A 42 -10.56 15.26 -11.28
C LEU A 42 -9.76 16.53 -11.03
N HIS A 43 -9.62 16.90 -9.78
CA HIS A 43 -8.65 17.90 -9.35
C HIS A 43 -7.40 17.17 -8.80
N ILE A 44 -6.27 17.33 -9.47
CA ILE A 44 -5.01 16.65 -9.12
C ILE A 44 -4.04 17.67 -8.55
N GLU A 45 -3.64 17.50 -7.32
CA GLU A 45 -2.61 18.30 -6.66
C GLU A 45 -1.35 17.45 -6.44
N GLU A 46 -0.18 18.02 -6.74
CA GLU A 46 1.11 17.33 -6.66
C GLU A 46 1.89 17.78 -5.41
N PHE A 47 2.46 16.81 -4.70
CA PHE A 47 3.34 17.02 -3.55
C PHE A 47 4.65 16.27 -3.73
N GLU A 48 5.76 16.92 -3.45
CA GLU A 48 7.11 16.35 -3.60
C GLU A 48 7.56 15.48 -2.41
N TRP A 49 6.65 15.20 -1.48
CA TRP A 49 6.96 14.44 -0.26
C TRP A 49 7.13 12.94 -0.49
N ALA A 50 7.45 12.24 0.60
CA ALA A 50 7.55 10.79 0.65
C ALA A 50 8.50 10.24 -0.42
N SER A 51 9.60 10.95 -0.64
CA SER A 51 10.71 10.53 -1.50
C SER A 51 12.04 10.62 -0.76
N CYS A 52 13.02 9.85 -1.20
CA CYS A 52 14.37 9.94 -0.67
C CYS A 52 15.01 11.30 -0.98
N ASP A 53 14.68 11.91 -2.12
CA ASP A 53 15.13 13.26 -2.48
C ASP A 53 14.62 14.30 -1.47
N TYR A 54 13.36 14.22 -1.07
CA TYR A 54 12.79 15.09 -0.06
C TYR A 54 13.46 14.87 1.32
N TYR A 55 13.72 13.60 1.69
CA TYR A 55 14.41 13.30 2.93
C TYR A 55 15.82 13.91 2.99
N VAL A 56 16.58 13.82 1.91
CA VAL A 56 17.94 14.40 1.85
C VAL A 56 17.92 15.91 2.08
N GLN A 57 16.89 16.59 1.61
CA GLN A 57 16.77 18.05 1.74
C GLN A 57 16.24 18.48 3.11
N HIS A 58 15.33 17.72 3.71
CA HIS A 58 14.54 18.14 4.87
C HIS A 58 14.79 17.31 6.15
N GLY A 59 15.52 16.18 6.06
CA GLY A 59 15.77 15.27 7.18
C GLY A 59 14.55 14.48 7.64
N LYS A 60 13.44 14.54 6.89
CA LYS A 60 12.19 13.80 7.14
C LYS A 60 11.50 13.47 5.82
N MET A 61 10.71 12.39 5.82
CA MET A 61 10.03 11.93 4.60
C MET A 61 8.83 12.80 4.21
N MET A 62 8.21 13.48 5.17
CA MET A 62 7.01 14.30 4.99
C MET A 62 7.05 15.51 5.95
N PRO A 63 6.35 16.62 5.66
CA PRO A 63 6.20 17.73 6.58
C PRO A 63 5.36 17.32 7.81
N ASP A 64 5.35 18.14 8.86
CA ASP A 64 4.69 17.78 10.12
C ASP A 64 3.16 17.79 10.01
N ASP A 65 2.60 18.59 9.12
CA ASP A 65 1.18 18.75 8.83
C ASP A 65 0.68 17.85 7.68
N TRP A 66 1.45 16.83 7.32
CA TRP A 66 1.14 15.92 6.21
C TRP A 66 -0.24 15.28 6.32
N PHE A 67 -0.66 14.91 7.55
CA PHE A 67 -1.93 14.21 7.76
C PHE A 67 -3.12 15.15 7.54
N GLU A 68 -3.08 16.32 8.15
CA GLU A 68 -4.10 17.36 7.99
C GLU A 68 -4.24 17.80 6.53
N THR A 69 -3.12 17.86 5.83
CA THR A 69 -3.12 18.18 4.40
C THR A 69 -3.76 17.06 3.58
N LEU A 70 -3.35 15.80 3.79
CA LEU A 70 -3.81 14.68 2.97
C LEU A 70 -5.27 14.29 3.23
N GLN A 71 -5.79 14.48 4.45
CA GLN A 71 -7.18 14.13 4.76
C GLN A 71 -8.23 14.99 4.03
N GLN A 72 -7.80 16.06 3.35
CA GLN A 72 -8.69 16.91 2.54
C GLN A 72 -8.99 16.30 1.18
N PHE A 73 -8.30 15.23 0.79
CA PHE A 73 -8.40 14.59 -0.51
C PHE A 73 -9.15 13.26 -0.43
N ASP A 74 -9.87 12.92 -1.48
CA ASP A 74 -10.65 11.67 -1.56
C ASP A 74 -9.77 10.45 -1.82
N ALA A 75 -8.64 10.64 -2.51
CA ALA A 75 -7.73 9.55 -2.87
C ALA A 75 -6.27 10.02 -2.92
N ILE A 76 -5.37 9.11 -2.61
CA ILE A 76 -3.92 9.31 -2.73
C ILE A 76 -3.42 8.44 -3.88
N TYR A 77 -2.89 9.07 -4.92
CA TYR A 77 -2.18 8.39 -5.99
C TYR A 77 -0.69 8.41 -5.68
N PHE A 78 -0.15 7.27 -5.28
CA PHE A 78 1.19 7.15 -4.71
C PHE A 78 2.11 6.31 -5.59
N GLY A 79 3.33 6.82 -5.83
CA GLY A 79 4.35 6.12 -6.58
C GLY A 79 5.16 5.11 -5.76
N ALA A 80 6.33 4.75 -6.25
CA ALA A 80 7.26 3.93 -5.51
C ALA A 80 8.11 4.79 -4.57
N VAL A 81 8.36 4.29 -3.36
CA VAL A 81 9.24 4.92 -2.37
C VAL A 81 10.32 3.93 -1.92
N GLY A 82 11.51 4.45 -1.73
CA GLY A 82 12.66 3.73 -1.23
C GLY A 82 13.81 3.69 -2.24
N TRP A 83 14.96 4.16 -1.80
CA TRP A 83 16.23 4.07 -2.52
C TRP A 83 17.33 3.83 -1.49
N PRO A 84 17.64 2.55 -1.17
CA PRO A 84 18.50 2.16 -0.03
C PRO A 84 19.90 2.77 -0.08
N ASP A 85 20.43 3.08 -1.27
CA ASP A 85 21.74 3.72 -1.45
C ASP A 85 21.75 5.17 -0.90
N THR A 86 20.59 5.81 -0.77
CA THR A 86 20.45 7.19 -0.28
C THR A 86 19.81 7.24 1.10
N VAL A 87 18.71 6.51 1.28
CA VAL A 87 17.93 6.47 2.54
C VAL A 87 17.60 5.03 2.89
N PRO A 88 18.03 4.54 4.06
CA PRO A 88 17.70 3.17 4.50
C PRO A 88 16.19 2.90 4.49
N ASP A 89 15.80 1.68 4.11
CA ASP A 89 14.40 1.26 3.99
C ASP A 89 13.60 1.46 5.28
N HIS A 90 14.21 1.23 6.45
CA HIS A 90 13.52 1.45 7.73
C HIS A 90 13.17 2.93 7.98
N ILE A 91 13.85 3.87 7.34
CA ILE A 91 13.51 5.31 7.40
C ILE A 91 12.45 5.63 6.35
N SER A 92 12.69 5.26 5.09
CA SER A 92 11.79 5.63 3.99
C SER A 92 10.40 5.01 4.15
N LEU A 93 10.31 3.73 4.49
CA LEU A 93 9.03 3.03 4.65
C LEU A 93 8.26 3.48 5.89
N TRP A 94 8.93 3.56 7.05
CA TRP A 94 8.29 4.00 8.29
C TRP A 94 7.98 5.48 8.33
N GLY A 95 8.77 6.28 7.62
CA GLY A 95 8.57 7.73 7.53
C GLY A 95 7.47 8.16 6.55
N SER A 96 6.95 7.25 5.70
CA SER A 96 5.94 7.58 4.68
C SER A 96 4.86 6.51 4.56
N LEU A 97 5.08 5.48 3.76
CA LEU A 97 4.08 4.48 3.37
C LEU A 97 3.34 3.83 4.56
N LEU A 98 4.08 3.48 5.61
CA LEU A 98 3.48 2.84 6.79
C LEU A 98 2.67 3.84 7.64
N LYS A 99 3.02 5.12 7.62
CA LYS A 99 2.20 6.17 8.23
C LYS A 99 0.84 6.29 7.54
N PHE A 100 0.80 6.35 6.20
CA PHE A 100 -0.47 6.38 5.47
C PHE A 100 -1.38 5.21 5.86
N ARG A 101 -0.83 4.01 5.89
CA ARG A 101 -1.60 2.80 6.23
C ARG A 101 -2.21 2.85 7.62
N ARG A 102 -1.44 3.34 8.60
CA ARG A 102 -1.85 3.38 10.01
C ARG A 102 -2.77 4.54 10.30
N ASP A 103 -2.35 5.74 9.95
CA ASP A 103 -3.02 6.96 10.39
C ASP A 103 -4.35 7.17 9.65
N PHE A 104 -4.46 6.69 8.41
CA PHE A 104 -5.74 6.60 7.67
C PHE A 104 -6.49 5.28 7.87
N ASP A 105 -6.02 4.37 8.76
CA ASP A 105 -6.59 3.04 8.99
C ASP A 105 -6.90 2.26 7.68
N GLN A 106 -5.97 2.32 6.73
CA GLN A 106 -6.08 1.62 5.44
C GLN A 106 -5.84 0.12 5.62
N TYR A 107 -6.76 -0.55 6.31
CA TYR A 107 -6.62 -1.95 6.72
C TYR A 107 -6.64 -2.95 5.56
N VAL A 108 -7.17 -2.57 4.40
CA VAL A 108 -7.19 -3.42 3.21
C VAL A 108 -6.07 -3.04 2.26
N ASN A 109 -5.19 -3.98 1.96
CA ASN A 109 -4.28 -3.90 0.83
C ASN A 109 -4.78 -4.86 -0.26
N LEU A 110 -5.46 -4.32 -1.26
CA LEU A 110 -6.00 -5.10 -2.37
C LEU A 110 -4.99 -5.14 -3.52
N ARG A 111 -4.55 -6.33 -3.87
CA ARG A 111 -3.55 -6.55 -4.93
C ARG A 111 -4.12 -7.39 -6.06
N PRO A 112 -4.50 -6.78 -7.17
CA PRO A 112 -4.88 -7.52 -8.38
C PRO A 112 -3.63 -8.16 -9.01
N VAL A 113 -3.73 -9.43 -9.35
CA VAL A 113 -2.68 -10.19 -10.04
C VAL A 113 -3.29 -10.77 -11.30
N LYS A 114 -2.81 -10.30 -12.44
CA LYS A 114 -3.29 -10.71 -13.74
C LYS A 114 -2.12 -10.84 -14.72
N LEU A 115 -2.07 -11.95 -15.43
CA LEU A 115 -1.11 -12.11 -16.53
C LEU A 115 -1.63 -11.35 -17.75
N LEU A 116 -0.92 -10.26 -18.09
CA LEU A 116 -1.28 -9.42 -19.23
C LEU A 116 -0.61 -9.93 -20.53
N PRO A 117 -1.22 -9.70 -21.70
CA PRO A 117 -0.59 -9.97 -22.98
C PRO A 117 0.76 -9.25 -23.13
N GLY A 118 1.77 -9.95 -23.64
CA GLY A 118 3.10 -9.38 -23.87
C GLY A 118 4.02 -9.32 -22.65
N VAL A 119 3.51 -9.67 -21.46
CA VAL A 119 4.31 -9.71 -20.23
C VAL A 119 4.84 -11.14 -20.02
N PRO A 120 6.17 -11.34 -19.87
CA PRO A 120 6.73 -12.65 -19.58
C PRO A 120 6.27 -13.15 -18.21
N CYS A 121 5.84 -14.41 -18.15
CA CYS A 121 5.44 -15.07 -16.92
C CYS A 121 6.60 -15.88 -16.33
N PRO A 122 6.92 -15.75 -15.03
CA PRO A 122 7.94 -16.57 -14.39
C PRO A 122 7.51 -18.04 -14.21
N LEU A 123 6.20 -18.32 -14.31
CA LEU A 123 5.68 -19.70 -14.26
C LEU A 123 5.64 -20.29 -15.64
N ALA A 124 6.12 -21.54 -15.77
CA ALA A 124 6.15 -22.24 -17.04
C ALA A 124 4.73 -22.49 -17.60
N ASN A 125 4.60 -22.42 -18.93
CA ASN A 125 3.39 -22.77 -19.67
C ASN A 125 2.13 -22.00 -19.23
N ARG A 126 2.26 -20.70 -18.93
CA ARG A 126 1.13 -19.82 -18.61
C ARG A 126 0.87 -18.82 -19.74
N GLN A 127 -0.41 -18.60 -20.01
CA GLN A 127 -0.90 -17.67 -21.01
C GLN A 127 -1.80 -16.61 -20.38
N PRO A 128 -2.01 -15.45 -21.03
CA PRO A 128 -3.00 -14.47 -20.61
C PRO A 128 -4.37 -15.12 -20.36
N GLY A 129 -4.95 -14.88 -19.18
CA GLY A 129 -6.17 -15.51 -18.70
C GLY A 129 -5.97 -16.66 -17.71
N ASP A 130 -4.81 -17.33 -17.69
CA ASP A 130 -4.54 -18.39 -16.72
C ASP A 130 -4.36 -17.87 -15.29
N ILE A 131 -3.89 -16.63 -15.17
CA ILE A 131 -3.67 -15.96 -13.88
C ILE A 131 -4.57 -14.73 -13.82
N ASP A 132 -5.57 -14.81 -12.97
CA ASP A 132 -6.48 -13.71 -12.59
C ASP A 132 -7.01 -13.97 -11.19
N PHE A 133 -6.40 -13.33 -10.20
CA PHE A 133 -6.85 -13.40 -8.81
C PHE A 133 -6.57 -12.09 -8.07
N LEU A 134 -7.21 -11.93 -6.92
CA LEU A 134 -7.00 -10.81 -6.01
C LEU A 134 -6.40 -11.33 -4.70
N VAL A 135 -5.34 -10.68 -4.24
CA VAL A 135 -4.84 -10.87 -2.88
C VAL A 135 -5.44 -9.80 -2.00
N VAL A 136 -6.18 -10.21 -0.99
CA VAL A 136 -6.67 -9.34 0.08
C VAL A 136 -5.73 -9.53 1.26
N ARG A 137 -4.97 -8.49 1.59
CA ARG A 137 -3.98 -8.51 2.68
C ARG A 137 -4.39 -7.54 3.77
N GLU A 138 -4.36 -8.00 5.02
CA GLU A 138 -4.40 -7.10 6.16
C GLU A 138 -3.15 -6.21 6.16
N ASN A 139 -3.30 -4.93 6.49
CA ASN A 139 -2.29 -3.92 6.19
C ASN A 139 -1.86 -3.08 7.39
N THR A 140 -2.45 -3.27 8.58
CA THR A 140 -2.23 -2.45 9.78
C THR A 140 -1.72 -3.23 10.98
N GLU A 141 -1.85 -4.54 10.98
CA GLU A 141 -1.45 -5.44 12.06
C GLU A 141 -0.38 -6.46 11.59
N GLY A 142 -0.15 -7.50 12.35
CA GLY A 142 0.81 -8.55 12.05
C GLY A 142 2.25 -8.08 12.21
N GLU A 143 3.06 -8.34 11.20
CA GLU A 143 4.49 -7.99 11.17
C GLU A 143 4.76 -6.47 11.30
N TYR A 144 3.77 -5.66 10.91
CA TYR A 144 3.88 -4.21 10.95
C TYR A 144 3.26 -3.57 12.20
N SER A 145 2.94 -4.38 13.22
CA SER A 145 2.35 -3.89 14.47
C SER A 145 3.29 -2.97 15.25
N SER A 146 4.61 -3.03 15.02
CA SER A 146 5.62 -2.24 15.72
C SER A 146 5.64 -2.47 17.23
N VAL A 147 5.26 -3.66 17.67
CA VAL A 147 5.34 -4.07 19.06
C VAL A 147 6.63 -4.84 19.29
N GLY A 148 7.46 -4.35 20.17
CA GLY A 148 8.77 -4.93 20.45
C GLY A 148 9.79 -3.91 20.92
N GLY A 149 11.05 -4.30 20.89
CA GLY A 149 12.15 -3.42 21.30
C GLY A 149 13.47 -4.15 21.36
N LYS A 150 14.49 -3.40 21.79
CA LYS A 150 15.84 -3.92 21.99
C LYS A 150 16.31 -3.64 23.41
N MET A 151 17.10 -4.54 23.96
CA MET A 151 17.82 -4.36 25.22
C MET A 151 19.29 -4.61 24.99
N PHE A 152 20.14 -3.90 25.72
CA PHE A 152 21.61 -4.04 25.68
C PHE A 152 22.21 -3.88 24.28
N GLU A 153 21.62 -2.99 23.48
CA GLU A 153 21.98 -2.76 22.08
C GLU A 153 23.49 -2.49 21.91
N GLY A 154 24.12 -3.15 20.93
CA GLY A 154 25.56 -3.04 20.64
C GLY A 154 26.48 -3.81 21.58
N THR A 155 25.94 -4.67 22.44
CA THR A 155 26.73 -5.53 23.33
C THR A 155 26.55 -7.01 23.01
N ASP A 156 27.38 -7.87 23.59
CA ASP A 156 27.24 -9.33 23.50
C ASP A 156 25.97 -9.90 24.18
N ARG A 157 25.26 -9.05 24.93
CA ARG A 157 23.99 -9.36 25.60
C ARG A 157 22.77 -8.80 24.87
N GLU A 158 22.96 -8.29 23.66
CA GLU A 158 21.84 -7.71 22.90
C GLU A 158 20.68 -8.69 22.76
N LEU A 159 19.48 -8.21 23.08
CA LEU A 159 18.24 -8.93 22.91
C LEU A 159 17.29 -8.09 22.06
N VAL A 160 16.67 -8.70 21.07
CA VAL A 160 15.66 -8.08 20.21
C VAL A 160 14.36 -8.86 20.33
N LEU A 161 13.26 -8.15 20.55
CA LEU A 161 11.91 -8.68 20.52
C LEU A 161 11.11 -7.99 19.44
N GLN A 162 10.43 -8.78 18.59
CA GLN A 162 9.41 -8.30 17.68
C GLN A 162 8.21 -9.21 17.76
N GLU A 163 7.03 -8.61 17.97
CA GLU A 163 5.77 -9.33 18.07
C GLU A 163 4.90 -9.12 16.82
N SER A 164 4.33 -10.20 16.30
CA SER A 164 3.24 -10.14 15.34
C SER A 164 1.92 -10.10 16.09
N VAL A 165 1.23 -8.98 16.05
CA VAL A 165 -0.02 -8.77 16.80
C VAL A 165 -1.21 -8.93 15.88
N PHE A 166 -2.19 -9.74 16.31
CA PHE A 166 -3.45 -9.94 15.61
C PHE A 166 -4.60 -9.68 16.59
N THR A 167 -5.48 -8.75 16.25
CA THR A 167 -6.67 -8.51 17.03
C THR A 167 -7.88 -9.14 16.39
N ARG A 168 -8.87 -9.52 17.19
CA ARG A 168 -10.15 -10.03 16.68
C ARG A 168 -10.80 -9.03 15.72
N LYS A 169 -10.76 -7.74 16.07
CA LYS A 169 -11.28 -6.66 15.22
C LYS A 169 -10.57 -6.60 13.87
N GLY A 170 -9.24 -6.65 13.86
CA GLY A 170 -8.44 -6.61 12.64
C GLY A 170 -8.71 -7.81 11.73
N VAL A 171 -8.73 -9.00 12.30
CA VAL A 171 -9.02 -10.25 11.55
C VAL A 171 -10.44 -10.26 11.01
N ASP A 172 -11.45 -9.93 11.83
CA ASP A 172 -12.85 -9.96 11.40
C ASP A 172 -13.12 -8.98 10.25
N ARG A 173 -12.59 -7.76 10.30
CA ARG A 173 -12.82 -6.75 9.25
C ARG A 173 -12.20 -7.13 7.90
N ILE A 174 -10.99 -7.69 7.90
CA ILE A 174 -10.34 -8.09 6.65
C ILE A 174 -11.00 -9.34 6.07
N LEU A 175 -11.40 -10.30 6.89
CA LEU A 175 -12.14 -11.48 6.45
C LEU A 175 -13.50 -11.08 5.86
N LYS A 176 -14.26 -10.22 6.54
CA LYS A 176 -15.53 -9.69 6.02
C LYS A 176 -15.36 -9.08 4.64
N TYR A 177 -14.38 -8.19 4.47
CA TYR A 177 -14.08 -7.59 3.17
C TYR A 177 -13.78 -8.64 2.10
N ALA A 178 -12.94 -9.64 2.43
CA ALA A 178 -12.55 -10.69 1.50
C ALA A 178 -13.73 -11.58 1.08
N PHE A 179 -14.62 -11.94 2.01
CA PHE A 179 -15.84 -12.70 1.72
C PHE A 179 -16.81 -11.90 0.84
N GLU A 180 -17.05 -10.64 1.15
CA GLU A 180 -17.91 -9.76 0.35
C GLU A 180 -17.37 -9.57 -1.07
N LEU A 181 -16.05 -9.37 -1.20
CA LEU A 181 -15.40 -9.29 -2.50
C LEU A 181 -15.53 -10.58 -3.29
N ALA A 182 -15.26 -11.73 -2.66
CA ALA A 182 -15.41 -13.04 -3.31
C ALA A 182 -16.84 -13.31 -3.76
N ALA A 183 -17.84 -12.92 -2.96
CA ALA A 183 -19.26 -13.09 -3.30
C ALA A 183 -19.68 -12.33 -4.57
N ARG A 184 -19.02 -11.20 -4.87
CA ARG A 184 -19.28 -10.38 -6.08
C ARG A 184 -18.56 -10.90 -7.32
N ARG A 185 -17.57 -11.78 -7.16
CA ARG A 185 -16.83 -12.36 -8.30
C ARG A 185 -17.57 -13.56 -8.87
N GLU A 186 -17.46 -13.77 -10.16
CA GLU A 186 -18.12 -14.87 -10.89
C GLU A 186 -17.83 -16.24 -10.25
N ARG A 187 -16.54 -16.54 -9.96
CA ARG A 187 -16.11 -17.81 -9.42
C ARG A 187 -16.46 -18.03 -7.95
N LYS A 188 -16.83 -16.99 -7.21
CA LYS A 188 -17.20 -17.02 -5.78
C LYS A 188 -16.28 -17.89 -4.91
N LYS A 189 -14.99 -17.90 -5.24
CA LYS A 189 -13.98 -18.71 -4.57
C LYS A 189 -13.10 -17.83 -3.69
N LEU A 190 -12.98 -18.19 -2.42
CA LEU A 190 -12.04 -17.62 -1.46
C LEU A 190 -11.10 -18.71 -0.96
N THR A 191 -9.82 -18.39 -0.86
CA THR A 191 -8.81 -19.24 -0.23
C THR A 191 -8.12 -18.44 0.85
N ALA A 192 -8.15 -18.91 2.09
CA ALA A 192 -7.38 -18.35 3.18
C ALA A 192 -6.06 -19.12 3.31
N ALA A 193 -4.96 -18.38 3.50
CA ALA A 193 -3.65 -18.95 3.77
C ALA A 193 -3.23 -18.58 5.19
N THR A 194 -2.83 -19.56 5.95
CA THR A 194 -2.39 -19.40 7.34
C THR A 194 -1.28 -20.41 7.68
N LYS A 195 -0.53 -20.14 8.72
CA LYS A 195 0.49 -21.05 9.28
C LYS A 195 0.00 -21.76 10.55
N SER A 196 -1.30 -21.80 10.76
CA SER A 196 -1.94 -22.31 11.99
C SER A 196 -1.68 -23.79 12.29
N ASN A 197 -1.26 -24.59 11.32
CA ASN A 197 -0.85 -25.97 11.55
C ASN A 197 0.33 -26.12 12.53
N GLY A 198 1.19 -25.09 12.63
CA GLY A 198 2.33 -25.06 13.55
C GLY A 198 2.22 -23.99 14.64
N ILE A 199 1.33 -23.01 14.46
CA ILE A 199 1.14 -21.88 15.37
C ILE A 199 -0.34 -21.75 15.68
N SER A 200 -0.83 -22.62 16.57
CA SER A 200 -2.27 -22.75 16.86
C SER A 200 -2.90 -21.50 17.49
N ILE A 201 -2.11 -20.66 18.17
CA ILE A 201 -2.59 -19.42 18.80
C ILE A 201 -2.93 -18.31 17.79
N SER A 202 -2.51 -18.43 16.54
CA SER A 202 -2.76 -17.44 15.47
C SER A 202 -3.91 -17.87 14.53
N MET A 203 -4.73 -18.83 14.95
CA MET A 203 -5.94 -19.28 14.22
C MET A 203 -7.10 -18.34 14.43
#